data_ed17a4644671a73a6d05e491a448a0d8
#
_entry.id   ed17a4644671a73a6d05e491a448a0d8
#
_cell.length_a   1.000
_cell.length_b   1.000
_cell.length_c   1.000
_cell.angle_alpha   90.00
_cell.angle_beta   90.00
_cell.angle_gamma   90.00
#
_symmetry.space_group_name_H-M   'P 1'
#
loop_
_entity.id
_entity.type
_entity.pdbx_description
1 polymer ?
#
loop_
_entity_poly.entity_id
_entity_poly.type
_entity_poly.pdbx_seq_one_letter_code
_entity_poly.pdbx_strand_id
1 'polypeptide(L)'
;HAGFLYCWRTAAHAYKLLIGKKFDIVLILSTAHTGITSVCDTAFYRMPWGDVPVATDVVKALIKSGKFRYAPTAHEREHGIETQLPFLCFVMSDFKIVPVVVGADANGKEKALAEALLDATKGKNVLVVVSTDLTHYPDHKTAKKVEDEFLEVVRTLDVERIKRTAARLVKSNAKSGVECVACGLEALCIAVEYLKARGAK
;
A
#
# COMPACT_ATOMS: atom_id res chain seq x y z
N HIS A 1 6.77 -1.74 -5.73
CA HIS A 1 6.93 -0.30 -5.91
C HIS A 1 8.38 0.14 -6.22
N ALA A 2 9.20 -0.72 -6.73
CA ALA A 2 10.49 -0.33 -7.27
C ALA A 2 10.34 0.76 -8.34
N GLY A 3 11.42 1.42 -8.73
CA GLY A 3 11.37 2.40 -9.81
C GLY A 3 10.64 1.84 -11.02
N PHE A 4 9.82 2.65 -11.67
CA PHE A 4 8.88 2.23 -12.73
C PHE A 4 9.51 1.31 -13.78
N LEU A 5 10.75 1.58 -14.22
CA LEU A 5 11.46 0.76 -15.20
C LEU A 5 11.64 -0.72 -14.77
N TYR A 6 11.68 -0.98 -13.50
CA TYR A 6 11.93 -2.33 -12.98
C TYR A 6 10.66 -3.14 -12.74
N CYS A 7 9.58 -2.48 -12.31
CA CYS A 7 8.37 -3.17 -11.85
C CYS A 7 7.18 -3.08 -12.83
N TRP A 8 7.20 -2.18 -13.82
CA TRP A 8 6.01 -1.86 -14.62
C TRP A 8 5.37 -3.07 -15.32
N ARG A 9 6.16 -3.99 -15.85
CA ARG A 9 5.63 -5.19 -16.53
C ARG A 9 4.82 -6.06 -15.58
N THR A 10 5.32 -6.29 -14.39
CA THR A 10 4.64 -7.11 -13.36
C THR A 10 3.40 -6.38 -12.84
N ALA A 11 3.54 -5.11 -12.46
CA ALA A 11 2.44 -4.29 -11.94
C ALA A 11 1.28 -4.18 -12.95
N ALA A 12 1.58 -4.03 -14.24
CA ALA A 12 0.57 -3.93 -15.30
C ALA A 12 -0.43 -5.11 -15.31
N HIS A 13 0.00 -6.32 -14.93
CA HIS A 13 -0.91 -7.47 -14.84
C HIS A 13 -2.00 -7.28 -13.79
N ALA A 14 -1.68 -6.67 -12.64
CA ALA A 14 -2.67 -6.34 -11.62
C ALA A 14 -3.61 -5.23 -12.09
N TYR A 15 -3.07 -4.15 -12.64
CA TYR A 15 -3.87 -3.01 -13.10
C TYR A 15 -4.80 -3.34 -14.27
N LYS A 16 -4.44 -4.29 -15.13
CA LYS A 16 -5.32 -4.81 -16.19
C LYS A 16 -6.68 -5.28 -15.65
N LEU A 17 -6.75 -5.78 -14.43
CA LEU A 17 -7.99 -6.23 -13.79
C LEU A 17 -8.96 -5.08 -13.48
N LEU A 18 -8.49 -3.83 -13.54
CA LEU A 18 -9.28 -2.63 -13.24
C LEU A 18 -9.95 -2.02 -14.48
N ILE A 19 -9.60 -2.48 -15.68
CA ILE A 19 -10.17 -1.95 -16.93
C ILE A 19 -11.70 -2.06 -16.88
N GLY A 20 -12.40 -0.94 -17.11
CA GLY A 20 -13.86 -0.85 -17.08
C GLY A 20 -14.47 -0.79 -15.67
N LYS A 21 -13.67 -0.84 -14.61
CA LYS A 21 -14.14 -0.63 -13.24
C LYS A 21 -14.10 0.85 -12.87
N LYS A 22 -14.99 1.26 -11.96
CA LYS A 22 -15.07 2.64 -11.46
C LYS A 22 -14.96 2.65 -9.94
N PHE A 23 -14.18 3.59 -9.44
CA PHE A 23 -14.01 3.82 -8.00
C PHE A 23 -14.03 5.33 -7.75
N ASP A 24 -14.63 5.75 -6.64
CA ASP A 24 -14.62 7.17 -6.23
C ASP A 24 -13.23 7.54 -5.67
N ILE A 25 -12.67 6.60 -4.92
CA ILE A 25 -11.41 6.77 -4.20
C ILE A 25 -10.46 5.61 -4.51
N VAL A 26 -9.20 5.95 -4.73
CA VAL A 26 -8.08 5.00 -4.69
C VAL A 26 -7.25 5.27 -3.45
N LEU A 27 -7.39 4.41 -2.45
CA LEU A 27 -6.57 4.44 -1.24
C LEU A 27 -5.25 3.76 -1.54
N ILE A 28 -4.16 4.52 -1.59
CA ILE A 28 -2.82 3.99 -1.86
C ILE A 28 -2.04 3.96 -0.54
N LEU A 29 -1.73 2.75 -0.07
CA LEU A 29 -0.89 2.51 1.10
C LEU A 29 0.50 2.11 0.62
N SER A 30 1.50 2.92 0.91
CA SER A 30 2.89 2.72 0.48
C SER A 30 3.83 2.70 1.68
N THR A 31 4.98 2.08 1.53
CA THR A 31 6.04 2.11 2.55
C THR A 31 6.54 3.52 2.79
N ALA A 32 6.81 3.86 4.05
CA ALA A 32 7.55 5.06 4.44
C ALA A 32 8.93 4.68 4.99
N HIS A 33 9.98 4.89 4.20
CA HIS A 33 11.37 4.63 4.62
C HIS A 33 11.81 5.57 5.76
N THR A 34 11.09 6.68 5.95
CA THR A 34 11.26 7.57 7.12
C THR A 34 10.79 6.95 8.43
N GLY A 35 10.08 5.81 8.39
CA GLY A 35 9.50 5.15 9.55
C GLY A 35 8.23 5.81 10.11
N ILE A 36 7.72 6.88 9.48
CA ILE A 36 6.59 7.68 9.95
C ILE A 36 5.34 7.40 9.12
N THR A 37 4.28 6.95 9.76
CA THR A 37 2.96 6.82 9.14
C THR A 37 2.27 8.17 9.04
N SER A 38 1.98 8.60 7.80
CA SER A 38 1.46 9.94 7.56
C SER A 38 0.61 10.06 6.31
N VAL A 39 -0.10 11.17 6.23
CA VAL A 39 -0.85 11.65 5.09
C VAL A 39 -0.41 13.07 4.73
N CYS A 40 -0.71 13.49 3.50
CA CYS A 40 -0.42 14.83 3.00
C CYS A 40 -1.68 15.40 2.35
N ASP A 41 -2.04 16.64 2.67
CA ASP A 41 -3.24 17.33 2.18
C ASP A 41 -3.02 18.15 0.91
N THR A 42 -1.99 17.78 0.12
CA THR A 42 -1.80 18.38 -1.21
C THR A 42 -3.08 18.25 -2.05
N ALA A 43 -3.34 19.23 -2.91
CA ALA A 43 -4.55 19.22 -3.73
C ALA A 43 -4.49 18.15 -4.83
N PHE A 44 -3.31 17.86 -5.35
CA PHE A 44 -3.09 16.91 -6.45
C PHE A 44 -1.64 16.41 -6.48
N TYR A 45 -1.44 15.29 -7.17
CA TYR A 45 -0.14 14.81 -7.62
C TYR A 45 0.04 15.19 -9.10
N ARG A 46 1.12 15.92 -9.39
CA ARG A 46 1.41 16.36 -10.76
C ARG A 46 2.11 15.27 -11.55
N MET A 47 1.51 14.93 -12.68
CA MET A 47 2.06 13.94 -13.63
C MET A 47 2.29 14.62 -14.98
N PRO A 48 3.17 14.10 -15.85
CA PRO A 48 3.45 14.69 -17.17
C PRO A 48 2.21 14.88 -18.06
N TRP A 49 1.15 14.10 -17.83
CA TRP A 49 -0.11 14.11 -18.61
C TRP A 49 -1.29 14.77 -17.89
N GLY A 50 -1.06 15.37 -16.73
CA GLY A 50 -2.11 16.08 -15.97
C GLY A 50 -2.05 15.80 -14.48
N ASP A 51 -2.87 16.51 -13.73
CA ASP A 51 -2.91 16.44 -12.28
C ASP A 51 -3.87 15.33 -11.81
N VAL A 52 -3.44 14.51 -10.84
CA VAL A 52 -4.26 13.48 -10.20
C VAL A 52 -4.78 14.04 -8.87
N PRO A 53 -6.10 14.25 -8.74
CA PRO A 53 -6.65 14.93 -7.57
C PRO A 53 -6.58 14.07 -6.31
N VAL A 54 -6.33 14.72 -5.17
CA VAL A 54 -6.38 14.11 -3.84
C VAL A 54 -7.76 14.35 -3.23
N ALA A 55 -8.30 13.34 -2.55
CA ALA A 55 -9.53 13.45 -1.75
C ALA A 55 -9.22 14.17 -0.43
N THR A 56 -9.06 15.49 -0.51
CA THR A 56 -8.61 16.31 0.62
C THR A 56 -9.60 16.30 1.80
N ASP A 57 -10.88 16.07 1.55
CA ASP A 57 -11.90 15.85 2.58
C ASP A 57 -11.59 14.60 3.41
N VAL A 58 -11.23 13.50 2.75
CA VAL A 58 -10.83 12.24 3.42
C VAL A 58 -9.52 12.43 4.17
N VAL A 59 -8.51 13.05 3.55
CA VAL A 59 -7.21 13.31 4.18
C VAL A 59 -7.37 14.16 5.45
N LYS A 60 -8.18 15.22 5.41
CA LYS A 60 -8.47 16.06 6.58
C LYS A 60 -9.17 15.28 7.69
N ALA A 61 -10.08 14.37 7.34
CA ALA A 61 -10.72 13.49 8.32
C ALA A 61 -9.70 12.55 9.00
N LEU A 62 -8.74 12.00 8.24
CA LEU A 62 -7.66 11.17 8.78
C LEU A 62 -6.75 11.96 9.74
N ILE A 63 -6.36 13.19 9.38
CA ILE A 63 -5.59 14.08 10.27
C ILE A 63 -6.38 14.36 11.56
N LYS A 64 -7.67 14.71 11.43
CA LYS A 64 -8.54 14.99 12.58
C LYS A 64 -8.73 13.79 13.50
N SER A 65 -8.65 12.57 12.98
CA SER A 65 -8.74 11.34 13.79
C SER A 65 -7.61 11.21 14.81
N GLY A 66 -6.50 11.93 14.63
CA GLY A 66 -5.28 11.83 15.45
C GLY A 66 -4.50 10.52 15.26
N LYS A 67 -4.94 9.66 14.33
CA LYS A 67 -4.28 8.36 14.03
C LYS A 67 -3.19 8.50 12.98
N PHE A 68 -3.34 9.45 12.06
CA PHE A 68 -2.37 9.74 11.00
C PHE A 68 -1.70 11.08 11.25
N ARG A 69 -0.38 11.13 11.11
CA ARG A 69 0.36 12.39 11.17
C ARG A 69 0.18 13.16 9.87
N TYR A 70 0.18 14.46 9.97
CA TYR A 70 0.39 15.34 8.83
C TYR A 70 1.89 15.56 8.67
N ALA A 71 2.50 14.98 7.64
CA ALA A 71 3.94 15.11 7.39
C ALA A 71 4.25 15.11 5.88
N PRO A 72 4.06 16.25 5.18
CA PRO A 72 4.33 16.35 3.75
C PRO A 72 5.74 15.92 3.37
N THR A 73 6.74 16.27 4.17
CA THR A 73 8.15 15.94 3.93
C THR A 73 8.43 14.43 3.94
N ALA A 74 7.59 13.63 4.63
CA ALA A 74 7.69 12.18 4.57
C ALA A 74 7.22 11.62 3.21
N HIS A 75 6.35 12.36 2.49
CA HIS A 75 5.89 11.99 1.16
C HIS A 75 6.86 12.41 0.05
N GLU A 76 7.58 13.52 0.21
CA GLU A 76 8.47 14.08 -0.82
C GLU A 76 9.61 13.14 -1.23
N ARG A 77 10.02 12.24 -0.34
CA ARG A 77 11.11 11.29 -0.57
C ARG A 77 10.65 9.88 -0.90
N GLU A 78 9.32 9.66 -0.96
CA GLU A 78 8.74 8.36 -1.23
C GLU A 78 8.17 8.32 -2.64
N HIS A 79 8.56 7.30 -3.40
CA HIS A 79 8.12 7.10 -4.78
C HIS A 79 7.00 6.06 -4.93
N GLY A 80 6.68 5.31 -3.87
CA GLY A 80 5.75 4.21 -3.94
C GLY A 80 4.30 4.60 -4.29
N ILE A 81 3.90 5.86 -4.06
CA ILE A 81 2.60 6.39 -4.48
C ILE A 81 2.64 6.78 -5.95
N GLU A 82 3.61 7.60 -6.35
CA GLU A 82 3.69 8.14 -7.70
C GLU A 82 3.90 7.05 -8.76
N THR A 83 4.60 5.96 -8.43
CA THR A 83 4.82 4.84 -9.36
C THR A 83 3.53 4.07 -9.69
N GLN A 84 2.45 4.21 -8.92
CA GLN A 84 1.15 3.61 -9.19
C GLN A 84 0.30 4.46 -10.14
N LEU A 85 0.52 5.79 -10.15
CA LEU A 85 -0.34 6.73 -10.87
C LEU A 85 -0.38 6.52 -12.39
N PRO A 86 0.73 6.19 -13.08
CA PRO A 86 0.69 5.90 -14.52
C PRO A 86 -0.31 4.80 -14.87
N PHE A 87 -0.32 3.71 -14.10
CA PHE A 87 -1.25 2.61 -14.35
C PHE A 87 -2.69 3.00 -14.07
N LEU A 88 -2.94 3.65 -12.94
CA LEU A 88 -4.28 4.08 -12.54
C LEU A 88 -4.87 5.03 -13.58
N CYS A 89 -4.12 6.04 -14.01
CA CYS A 89 -4.57 6.99 -15.04
C CYS A 89 -4.77 6.35 -16.41
N PHE A 90 -4.05 5.26 -16.72
CA PHE A 90 -4.23 4.55 -17.98
C PHE A 90 -5.51 3.70 -18.00
N VAL A 91 -5.89 3.09 -16.86
CA VAL A 91 -7.01 2.13 -16.81
C VAL A 91 -8.30 2.73 -16.27
N MET A 92 -8.26 3.88 -15.62
CA MET A 92 -9.42 4.53 -14.99
C MET A 92 -9.43 6.04 -15.22
N SER A 93 -10.62 6.63 -15.13
CA SER A 93 -10.86 8.09 -15.09
C SER A 93 -11.70 8.44 -13.86
N ASP A 94 -11.80 9.73 -13.56
CA ASP A 94 -12.73 10.30 -12.58
C ASP A 94 -12.60 9.75 -11.15
N PHE A 95 -11.38 9.44 -10.72
CA PHE A 95 -11.07 9.03 -9.35
C PHE A 95 -10.26 10.09 -8.61
N LYS A 96 -10.28 10.02 -7.27
CA LYS A 96 -9.38 10.77 -6.39
C LYS A 96 -8.52 9.81 -5.61
N ILE A 97 -7.29 10.21 -5.28
CA ILE A 97 -6.42 9.38 -4.44
C ILE A 97 -6.45 9.80 -2.98
N VAL A 98 -6.23 8.84 -2.09
CA VAL A 98 -5.87 9.07 -0.69
C VAL A 98 -4.46 8.51 -0.50
N PRO A 99 -3.43 9.38 -0.55
CA PRO A 99 -2.04 8.95 -0.41
C PRO A 99 -1.70 8.76 1.06
N VAL A 100 -1.27 7.56 1.42
CA VAL A 100 -0.82 7.21 2.78
C VAL A 100 0.54 6.55 2.68
N VAL A 101 1.54 7.11 3.36
CA VAL A 101 2.81 6.43 3.58
C VAL A 101 2.79 5.80 4.97
N VAL A 102 3.22 4.55 5.07
CA VAL A 102 3.11 3.71 6.27
C VAL A 102 4.51 3.33 6.74
N GLY A 103 4.88 3.84 7.89
CA GLY A 103 6.16 3.57 8.53
C GLY A 103 6.10 2.44 9.55
N ALA A 104 7.25 2.10 10.11
CA ALA A 104 7.37 1.10 11.16
C ALA A 104 6.60 1.46 12.45
N ASP A 105 6.27 2.74 12.65
CA ASP A 105 5.45 3.21 13.77
C ASP A 105 3.98 2.76 13.70
N ALA A 106 3.55 2.15 12.59
CA ALA A 106 2.24 1.53 12.42
C ALA A 106 2.15 0.13 13.07
N ASN A 107 3.30 -0.51 13.33
CA ASN A 107 3.31 -1.86 13.88
C ASN A 107 2.54 -1.93 15.23
N GLY A 108 1.61 -2.87 15.32
CA GLY A 108 0.70 -3.01 16.47
C GLY A 108 -0.47 -2.03 16.50
N LYS A 109 -0.62 -1.16 15.48
CA LYS A 109 -1.72 -0.18 15.36
C LYS A 109 -2.59 -0.42 14.11
N GLU A 110 -2.36 -1.49 13.38
CA GLU A 110 -2.94 -1.75 12.05
C GLU A 110 -4.46 -1.66 12.07
N LYS A 111 -5.09 -2.27 13.09
CA LYS A 111 -6.54 -2.24 13.27
C LYS A 111 -7.07 -0.82 13.51
N ALA A 112 -6.42 -0.06 14.41
CA ALA A 112 -6.84 1.31 14.71
C ALA A 112 -6.66 2.27 13.52
N LEU A 113 -5.62 2.05 12.69
CA LEU A 113 -5.40 2.80 11.46
C LEU A 113 -6.45 2.41 10.39
N ALA A 114 -6.75 1.12 10.26
CA ALA A 114 -7.78 0.64 9.35
C ALA A 114 -9.18 1.17 9.73
N GLU A 115 -9.53 1.21 11.01
CA GLU A 115 -10.78 1.79 11.50
C GLU A 115 -10.89 3.29 11.13
N ALA A 116 -9.83 4.06 11.30
CA ALA A 116 -9.81 5.47 10.90
C ALA A 116 -9.98 5.65 9.38
N LEU A 117 -9.38 4.77 8.58
CA LEU A 117 -9.56 4.75 7.11
C LEU A 117 -11.02 4.41 6.73
N LEU A 118 -11.63 3.44 7.43
CA LEU A 118 -13.03 3.06 7.21
C LEU A 118 -13.99 4.22 7.49
N ASP A 119 -13.80 4.89 8.61
CA ASP A 119 -14.63 6.04 8.98
C ASP A 119 -14.48 7.18 7.97
N ALA A 120 -13.25 7.49 7.56
CA ALA A 120 -12.97 8.58 6.62
C ALA A 120 -13.47 8.28 5.18
N THR A 121 -13.60 6.99 4.82
CA THR A 121 -14.06 6.56 3.48
C THR A 121 -15.49 6.02 3.47
N LYS A 122 -16.25 6.23 4.55
CA LYS A 122 -17.64 5.74 4.67
C LYS A 122 -18.52 6.21 3.51
N GLY A 123 -19.28 5.29 2.94
CA GLY A 123 -20.19 5.55 1.83
C GLY A 123 -19.52 5.74 0.45
N LYS A 124 -18.19 5.62 0.37
CA LYS A 124 -17.46 5.74 -0.90
C LYS A 124 -17.13 4.36 -1.48
N ASN A 125 -17.08 4.26 -2.80
CA ASN A 125 -16.57 3.09 -3.52
C ASN A 125 -15.04 3.20 -3.60
N VAL A 126 -14.32 2.34 -2.87
CA VAL A 126 -12.88 2.44 -2.64
C VAL A 126 -12.14 1.26 -3.25
N LEU A 127 -11.14 1.57 -4.08
CA LEU A 127 -10.07 0.64 -4.45
C LEU A 127 -8.92 0.79 -3.43
N VAL A 128 -8.42 -0.31 -2.89
CA VAL A 128 -7.21 -0.31 -2.07
C VAL A 128 -6.03 -0.80 -2.92
N VAL A 129 -4.97 -0.01 -2.95
CA VAL A 129 -3.69 -0.36 -3.58
C VAL A 129 -2.62 -0.40 -2.50
N VAL A 130 -1.99 -1.55 -2.32
CA VAL A 130 -0.80 -1.70 -1.47
C VAL A 130 0.42 -1.65 -2.37
N SER A 131 1.20 -0.59 -2.23
CA SER A 131 2.43 -0.40 -2.98
C SER A 131 3.59 -0.96 -2.18
N THR A 132 4.09 -2.12 -2.59
CA THR A 132 5.18 -2.85 -1.92
C THR A 132 5.99 -3.64 -2.92
N ASP A 133 7.29 -3.78 -2.67
CA ASP A 133 8.08 -4.86 -3.24
C ASP A 133 7.98 -6.08 -2.33
N LEU A 134 8.28 -7.25 -2.89
CA LEU A 134 8.39 -8.48 -2.13
C LEU A 134 9.82 -8.68 -1.61
N THR A 135 10.43 -9.86 -1.78
CA THR A 135 11.79 -10.11 -1.28
C THR A 135 12.85 -9.24 -1.96
N HIS A 136 13.85 -8.83 -1.21
CA HIS A 136 15.04 -8.16 -1.72
C HIS A 136 16.26 -9.09 -1.60
N TYR A 137 17.15 -9.02 -2.60
CA TYR A 137 18.50 -9.58 -2.67
C TYR A 137 18.70 -11.10 -2.81
N PRO A 138 17.74 -12.03 -2.49
CA PRO A 138 18.00 -13.44 -2.72
C PRO A 138 18.10 -13.77 -4.22
N ASP A 139 18.67 -14.93 -4.55
CA ASP A 139 18.58 -15.46 -5.91
C ASP A 139 17.11 -15.72 -6.32
N HIS A 140 16.85 -15.76 -7.63
CA HIS A 140 15.48 -15.87 -8.18
C HIS A 140 14.72 -17.10 -7.67
N LYS A 141 15.39 -18.25 -7.49
CA LYS A 141 14.75 -19.49 -7.01
C LYS A 141 14.31 -19.35 -5.55
N THR A 142 15.16 -18.77 -4.73
CA THR A 142 14.86 -18.48 -3.32
C THR A 142 13.76 -17.43 -3.21
N ALA A 143 13.85 -16.32 -3.98
CA ALA A 143 12.81 -15.29 -4.03
C ALA A 143 11.46 -15.91 -4.33
N LYS A 144 11.34 -16.62 -5.46
CA LYS A 144 10.08 -17.23 -5.89
C LYS A 144 9.48 -18.14 -4.82
N LYS A 145 10.29 -19.00 -4.21
CA LYS A 145 9.81 -19.92 -3.16
C LYS A 145 9.25 -19.18 -1.94
N VAL A 146 9.98 -18.17 -1.48
CA VAL A 146 9.61 -17.37 -0.29
C VAL A 146 8.36 -16.55 -0.58
N GLU A 147 8.30 -15.93 -1.75
CA GLU A 147 7.18 -15.09 -2.17
C GLU A 147 5.90 -15.90 -2.40
N ASP A 148 5.98 -17.05 -3.08
CA ASP A 148 4.82 -17.93 -3.29
C ASP A 148 4.23 -18.33 -1.92
N GLU A 149 5.06 -18.75 -0.96
CA GLU A 149 4.59 -19.11 0.38
C GLU A 149 3.99 -17.93 1.15
N PHE A 150 4.61 -16.75 1.04
CA PHE A 150 4.10 -15.54 1.69
C PHE A 150 2.75 -15.12 1.10
N LEU A 151 2.61 -15.11 -0.23
CA LEU A 151 1.38 -14.70 -0.92
C LEU A 151 0.21 -15.66 -0.63
N GLU A 152 0.46 -16.97 -0.47
CA GLU A 152 -0.59 -17.91 -0.04
C GLU A 152 -1.14 -17.54 1.35
N VAL A 153 -0.26 -17.08 2.25
CA VAL A 153 -0.71 -16.65 3.58
C VAL A 153 -1.43 -15.30 3.53
N VAL A 154 -1.00 -14.37 2.67
CA VAL A 154 -1.71 -13.09 2.47
C VAL A 154 -3.16 -13.31 2.05
N ARG A 155 -3.44 -14.30 1.21
CA ARG A 155 -4.79 -14.67 0.76
C ARG A 155 -5.73 -15.10 1.90
N THR A 156 -5.18 -15.49 3.04
CA THR A 156 -5.99 -15.86 4.22
C THR A 156 -6.60 -14.67 4.94
N LEU A 157 -6.15 -13.45 4.64
CA LEU A 157 -6.53 -12.21 5.30
C LEU A 157 -6.36 -12.25 6.84
N ASP A 158 -5.43 -13.06 7.34
CA ASP A 158 -5.12 -13.20 8.77
C ASP A 158 -3.81 -12.45 9.08
N VAL A 159 -3.93 -11.26 9.65
CA VAL A 159 -2.80 -10.37 9.94
C VAL A 159 -1.75 -11.03 10.85
N GLU A 160 -2.19 -11.73 11.88
CA GLU A 160 -1.27 -12.41 12.81
C GLU A 160 -0.50 -13.55 12.10
N ARG A 161 -1.18 -14.28 11.24
CA ARG A 161 -0.57 -15.32 10.44
C ARG A 161 0.40 -14.73 9.40
N ILE A 162 0.05 -13.63 8.76
CA ILE A 162 0.90 -12.90 7.81
C ILE A 162 2.19 -12.47 8.52
N LYS A 163 2.10 -11.78 9.66
CA LYS A 163 3.27 -11.28 10.42
C LYS A 163 4.16 -12.41 10.91
N ARG A 164 3.58 -13.47 11.48
CA ARG A 164 4.34 -14.65 11.93
C ARG A 164 5.06 -15.34 10.77
N THR A 165 4.39 -15.48 9.62
CA THR A 165 5.01 -16.09 8.44
C THR A 165 6.12 -15.22 7.88
N ALA A 166 5.93 -13.91 7.79
CA ALA A 166 6.95 -12.96 7.37
C ALA A 166 8.23 -13.11 8.23
N ALA A 167 8.08 -13.03 9.56
CA ALA A 167 9.21 -13.17 10.49
C ALA A 167 9.91 -14.53 10.36
N ARG A 168 9.15 -15.62 10.21
CA ARG A 168 9.70 -16.97 10.03
C ARG A 168 10.49 -17.10 8.73
N LEU A 169 9.94 -16.58 7.61
CA LEU A 169 10.58 -16.65 6.29
C LEU A 169 11.89 -15.88 6.26
N VAL A 170 11.93 -14.68 6.83
CA VAL A 170 13.16 -13.90 6.98
C VAL A 170 14.18 -14.68 7.78
N LYS A 171 13.81 -15.16 8.98
CA LYS A 171 14.72 -15.91 9.86
C LYS A 171 15.28 -17.18 9.21
N SER A 172 14.43 -17.96 8.52
CA SER A 172 14.82 -19.24 7.93
C SER A 172 15.65 -19.09 6.64
N ASN A 173 15.57 -17.94 5.96
CA ASN A 173 16.26 -17.70 4.69
C ASN A 173 17.30 -16.56 4.77
N ALA A 174 17.66 -16.09 5.97
CA ALA A 174 18.62 -14.99 6.17
C ALA A 174 19.99 -15.27 5.50
N LYS A 175 20.47 -16.53 5.57
CA LYS A 175 21.73 -16.96 4.93
C LYS A 175 21.66 -16.93 3.39
N SER A 176 20.46 -16.90 2.81
CA SER A 176 20.20 -16.80 1.37
C SER A 176 19.89 -15.37 0.93
N GLY A 177 20.14 -14.37 1.78
CA GLY A 177 19.98 -12.96 1.47
C GLY A 177 18.54 -12.42 1.60
N VAL A 178 17.63 -13.16 2.24
CA VAL A 178 16.25 -12.65 2.49
C VAL A 178 16.27 -11.72 3.70
N GLU A 179 16.22 -10.41 3.45
CA GLU A 179 16.17 -9.37 4.49
C GLU A 179 14.75 -8.98 4.86
N CYS A 180 13.84 -9.02 3.88
CA CYS A 180 12.39 -8.84 4.10
C CYS A 180 11.60 -9.71 3.12
N VAL A 181 10.32 -9.93 3.39
CA VAL A 181 9.39 -10.60 2.45
C VAL A 181 8.44 -9.63 1.77
N ALA A 182 8.27 -8.47 2.35
CA ALA A 182 7.54 -7.33 1.79
C ALA A 182 7.99 -6.06 2.51
N CYS A 183 8.52 -5.08 1.79
CA CYS A 183 8.94 -3.81 2.40
C CYS A 183 7.75 -3.01 2.95
N GLY A 184 6.56 -3.22 2.41
CA GLY A 184 5.30 -2.63 2.86
C GLY A 184 4.46 -3.56 3.74
N LEU A 185 5.06 -4.37 4.60
CA LEU A 185 4.34 -5.32 5.44
C LEU A 185 3.28 -4.64 6.31
N GLU A 186 3.59 -3.51 6.95
CA GLU A 186 2.64 -2.75 7.76
C GLU A 186 1.49 -2.19 6.91
N ALA A 187 1.79 -1.66 5.72
CA ALA A 187 0.78 -1.19 4.77
C ALA A 187 -0.16 -2.32 4.33
N LEU A 188 0.40 -3.52 4.06
CA LEU A 188 -0.36 -4.71 3.74
C LEU A 188 -1.28 -5.13 4.89
N CYS A 189 -0.78 -5.14 6.12
CA CYS A 189 -1.55 -5.50 7.31
C CYS A 189 -2.72 -4.53 7.55
N ILE A 190 -2.50 -3.21 7.38
CA ILE A 190 -3.57 -2.21 7.45
C ILE A 190 -4.63 -2.46 6.36
N ALA A 191 -4.19 -2.73 5.12
CA ALA A 191 -5.11 -3.03 4.02
C ALA A 191 -5.95 -4.27 4.30
N VAL A 192 -5.36 -5.33 4.87
CA VAL A 192 -6.07 -6.55 5.25
C VAL A 192 -7.13 -6.26 6.30
N GLU A 193 -6.81 -5.52 7.37
CA GLU A 193 -7.79 -5.15 8.40
C GLU A 193 -8.92 -4.29 7.80
N TYR A 194 -8.59 -3.33 6.94
CA TYR A 194 -9.57 -2.52 6.24
C TYR A 194 -10.51 -3.36 5.37
N LEU A 195 -9.98 -4.28 4.57
CA LEU A 195 -10.76 -5.14 3.67
C LEU A 195 -11.66 -6.11 4.44
N LYS A 196 -11.15 -6.73 5.51
CA LYS A 196 -11.96 -7.60 6.41
C LYS A 196 -13.16 -6.85 6.97
N ALA A 197 -12.95 -5.64 7.48
CA ALA A 197 -14.03 -4.83 8.03
C ALA A 197 -15.06 -4.39 6.95
N ARG A 198 -14.67 -4.39 5.66
CA ARG A 198 -15.57 -4.20 4.52
C ARG A 198 -16.23 -5.49 4.02
N GLY A 199 -15.99 -6.62 4.67
CA GLY A 199 -16.60 -7.91 4.35
C GLY A 199 -15.86 -8.75 3.31
N ALA A 200 -14.58 -8.44 3.02
CA ALA A 200 -13.74 -9.30 2.18
C ALA A 200 -13.55 -10.69 2.84
N LYS A 201 -13.56 -11.72 2.00
CA LYS A 201 -13.42 -13.13 2.40
C LYS A 201 -12.28 -13.79 1.66
#